data_8ae85f6afd246e0a262558d632ef5ce9
#
_entry.id   8ae85f6afd246e0a262558d632ef5ce9
#
_cell.length_a   1.000
_cell.length_b   1.000
_cell.length_c   1.000
_cell.angle_alpha   90.00
_cell.angle_beta   90.00
_cell.angle_gamma   90.00
#
_symmetry.space_group_name_H-M   'P 1'
#
loop_
_entity.id
_entity.type
_entity.pdbx_description
1 polymer ?
#
loop_
_entity_poly.entity_id
_entity_poly.type
_entity_poly.pdbx_seq_one_letter_code
_entity_poly.pdbx_strand_id
1 'polypeptide(L)'
;MTSMDAPPTTSMVSLTVDGARANLTLSRPDKFNAMNVEMIQELILLLEWTAERSAGRQDALEDSEGRPYLRTLVLRGEGKHFCAGADINMMRDAGANTPEENRADSERLDRLFNGLWSHPCFTVGAVQGVALGGGAGLISAAIMWWPQRTFASHSPKEN
;
A
#
# COMPACT_ATOMS: atom_id res chain seq x y z
N MET A 1 0.78 3.59 -29.79
CA MET A 1 -0.36 3.67 -28.86
C MET A 1 -0.06 2.75 -27.69
N THR A 2 0.52 3.28 -26.64
CA THR A 2 0.61 2.53 -25.39
C THR A 2 -0.76 2.59 -24.74
N SER A 3 -1.55 1.55 -24.94
CA SER A 3 -2.67 1.22 -24.06
C SER A 3 -2.16 1.40 -22.63
N MET A 4 -2.82 2.23 -21.83
CA MET A 4 -2.57 2.18 -20.40
C MET A 4 -2.94 0.76 -19.97
N ASP A 5 -1.92 -0.09 -19.81
CA ASP A 5 -2.15 -1.48 -19.42
C ASP A 5 -2.98 -1.49 -18.15
N ALA A 6 -3.96 -2.37 -18.12
CA ALA A 6 -4.79 -2.54 -16.93
C ALA A 6 -3.89 -2.82 -15.71
N PRO A 7 -4.26 -2.34 -14.52
CA PRO A 7 -3.47 -2.65 -13.32
C PRO A 7 -3.38 -4.16 -13.10
N PRO A 8 -2.31 -4.63 -12.45
CA PRO A 8 -2.20 -6.03 -12.07
C PRO A 8 -3.42 -6.50 -11.28
N THR A 9 -3.86 -7.72 -11.54
CA THR A 9 -4.92 -8.36 -10.73
C THR A 9 -4.35 -8.74 -9.38
N THR A 10 -5.00 -8.31 -8.33
CA THR A 10 -4.59 -8.54 -6.94
C THR A 10 -5.76 -9.03 -6.11
N SER A 11 -5.49 -9.73 -5.00
CA SER A 11 -6.50 -10.29 -4.10
C SER A 11 -6.47 -9.71 -2.69
N MET A 12 -5.30 -9.31 -2.22
CA MET A 12 -5.07 -8.80 -0.86
C MET A 12 -4.84 -7.29 -0.77
N VAL A 13 -4.59 -6.65 -1.90
CA VAL A 13 -4.46 -5.19 -2.01
C VAL A 13 -5.32 -4.73 -3.16
N SER A 14 -6.23 -3.80 -2.92
CA SER A 14 -7.03 -3.19 -3.97
C SER A 14 -6.44 -1.87 -4.43
N LEU A 15 -6.60 -1.58 -5.72
CA LEU A 15 -6.22 -0.31 -6.33
C LEU A 15 -7.46 0.38 -6.88
N THR A 16 -7.63 1.65 -6.54
CA THR A 16 -8.55 2.55 -7.23
C THR A 16 -7.83 3.80 -7.69
N VAL A 17 -8.20 4.31 -8.84
CA VAL A 17 -7.63 5.55 -9.40
C VAL A 17 -8.75 6.56 -9.58
N ASP A 18 -8.54 7.75 -9.04
CA ASP A 18 -9.45 8.89 -9.14
C ASP A 18 -8.65 10.12 -9.59
N GLY A 19 -8.74 10.44 -10.87
CA GLY A 19 -7.94 11.49 -11.49
C GLY A 19 -6.44 11.23 -11.30
N ALA A 20 -5.74 12.16 -10.68
CA ALA A 20 -4.31 12.08 -10.42
C ALA A 20 -3.96 11.36 -9.11
N ARG A 21 -4.93 10.73 -8.45
CA ARG A 21 -4.76 10.02 -7.19
C ARG A 21 -4.98 8.52 -7.34
N ALA A 22 -4.02 7.72 -6.90
CA ALA A 22 -4.17 6.30 -6.69
C ALA A 22 -4.38 5.99 -5.21
N ASN A 23 -5.30 5.07 -4.91
CA ASN A 23 -5.49 4.55 -3.55
C ASN A 23 -5.14 3.07 -3.56
N LEU A 24 -4.18 2.69 -2.73
CA LEU A 24 -3.86 1.30 -2.41
C LEU A 24 -4.47 0.97 -1.06
N THR A 25 -5.33 -0.04 -1.03
CA THR A 25 -6.02 -0.45 0.21
C THR A 25 -5.63 -1.87 0.56
N LEU A 26 -5.02 -2.05 1.74
CA LEU A 26 -4.77 -3.37 2.32
C LEU A 26 -6.12 -4.00 2.64
N SER A 27 -6.45 -5.11 2.00
CA SER A 27 -7.79 -5.72 2.01
C SER A 27 -7.76 -7.13 2.59
N ARG A 28 -7.25 -7.25 3.81
CA ARG A 28 -7.18 -8.48 4.60
C ARG A 28 -7.65 -8.23 6.04
N PRO A 29 -8.88 -7.66 6.22
CA PRO A 29 -9.34 -7.15 7.52
C PRO A 29 -9.52 -8.25 8.58
N ASP A 30 -9.82 -9.48 8.19
CA ASP A 30 -9.93 -10.66 9.07
C ASP A 30 -8.61 -11.03 9.75
N LYS A 31 -7.47 -10.58 9.22
CA LYS A 31 -6.12 -10.71 9.78
C LYS A 31 -5.53 -9.35 10.19
N PHE A 32 -6.37 -8.35 10.40
CA PHE A 32 -5.95 -6.98 10.71
C PHE A 32 -4.92 -6.42 9.73
N ASN A 33 -5.05 -6.81 8.45
CA ASN A 33 -4.14 -6.46 7.37
C ASN A 33 -2.67 -6.85 7.62
N ALA A 34 -2.46 -7.93 8.39
CA ALA A 34 -1.11 -8.50 8.57
C ALA A 34 -0.54 -8.93 7.21
N MET A 35 0.71 -8.56 6.96
CA MET A 35 1.37 -8.80 5.68
C MET A 35 1.96 -10.21 5.62
N ASN A 36 1.49 -10.98 4.66
CA ASN A 36 2.12 -12.21 4.21
C ASN A 36 2.91 -11.95 2.92
N VAL A 37 3.61 -12.96 2.43
CA VAL A 37 4.44 -12.88 1.22
C VAL A 37 3.63 -12.41 0.01
N GLU A 38 2.42 -12.92 -0.17
CA GLU A 38 1.53 -12.58 -1.28
C GLU A 38 1.14 -11.10 -1.26
N MET A 39 0.71 -10.57 -0.11
CA MET A 39 0.37 -9.15 0.04
C MET A 39 1.57 -8.25 -0.24
N ILE A 40 2.77 -8.62 0.22
CA ILE A 40 4.01 -7.88 -0.03
C ILE A 40 4.31 -7.84 -1.53
N GLN A 41 4.17 -8.97 -2.22
CA GLN A 41 4.37 -9.05 -3.67
C GLN A 41 3.35 -8.19 -4.43
N GLU A 42 2.08 -8.24 -4.05
CA GLU A 42 1.04 -7.41 -4.64
C GLU A 42 1.30 -5.91 -4.45
N LEU A 43 1.73 -5.51 -3.24
CA LEU A 43 2.13 -4.12 -2.97
C LEU A 43 3.28 -3.68 -3.87
N ILE A 44 4.32 -4.50 -4.02
CA ILE A 44 5.45 -4.19 -4.90
C ILE A 44 4.98 -3.99 -6.34
N LEU A 45 4.16 -4.91 -6.86
CA LEU A 45 3.61 -4.82 -8.22
C LEU A 45 2.80 -3.54 -8.43
N LEU A 46 1.94 -3.18 -7.47
CA LEU A 46 1.11 -1.99 -7.57
C LEU A 46 1.92 -0.70 -7.40
N LEU A 47 2.95 -0.70 -6.57
CA LEU A 47 3.88 0.44 -6.47
C LEU A 47 4.66 0.65 -7.78
N GLU A 48 5.14 -0.40 -8.41
CA GLU A 48 5.80 -0.33 -9.71
C GLU A 48 4.83 0.18 -10.79
N TRP A 49 3.62 -0.38 -10.86
CA TRP A 49 2.59 0.03 -11.82
C TRP A 49 2.20 1.50 -11.66
N THR A 50 2.00 1.98 -10.44
CA THR A 50 1.65 3.39 -10.16
C THR A 50 2.83 4.33 -10.41
N ALA A 51 4.05 3.90 -10.12
CA ALA A 51 5.26 4.68 -10.39
C ALA A 51 5.45 4.93 -11.89
N GLU A 52 5.25 3.91 -12.73
CA GLU A 52 5.33 4.05 -14.20
C GLU A 52 4.31 5.07 -14.74
N ARG A 53 3.16 5.22 -14.10
CA ARG A 53 2.06 6.14 -14.49
C ARG A 53 2.08 7.46 -13.75
N SER A 54 3.15 7.75 -13.04
CA SER A 54 3.31 9.01 -12.33
C SER A 54 3.71 10.16 -13.27
N ALA A 55 3.25 11.35 -12.96
CA ALA A 55 3.66 12.56 -13.66
C ALA A 55 5.18 12.75 -13.64
N GLY A 56 5.84 12.34 -12.55
CA GLY A 56 7.29 12.43 -12.41
C GLY A 56 8.06 11.51 -13.35
N ARG A 57 7.55 10.30 -13.61
CA ARG A 57 8.17 9.36 -14.57
C ARG A 57 7.87 9.73 -16.02
N GLN A 58 6.69 10.28 -16.27
CA GLN A 58 6.25 10.67 -17.61
C GLN A 58 6.73 12.06 -18.03
N ASP A 59 7.27 12.83 -17.09
CA ASP A 59 7.65 14.25 -17.31
C ASP A 59 6.51 15.08 -17.91
N ALA A 60 5.28 14.76 -17.52
CA ALA A 60 4.06 15.38 -17.98
C ALA A 60 2.95 15.25 -16.94
N LEU A 61 1.99 16.20 -16.93
CA LEU A 61 0.82 16.13 -16.03
C LEU A 61 -0.32 15.30 -16.60
N GLU A 62 -0.40 15.22 -17.93
CA GLU A 62 -1.48 14.55 -18.67
C GLU A 62 -0.90 13.79 -19.86
N ASP A 63 -1.60 12.74 -20.27
CA ASP A 63 -1.27 12.01 -21.49
C ASP A 63 -1.79 12.73 -22.75
N SER A 64 -1.57 12.14 -23.93
CA SER A 64 -2.01 12.69 -25.21
C SER A 64 -3.53 12.82 -25.38
N GLU A 65 -4.30 12.16 -24.50
CA GLU A 65 -5.77 12.21 -24.49
C GLU A 65 -6.31 13.12 -23.38
N GLY A 66 -5.43 13.85 -22.65
CA GLY A 66 -5.81 14.74 -21.57
C GLY A 66 -6.18 14.02 -20.26
N ARG A 67 -5.79 12.74 -20.11
CA ARG A 67 -5.99 12.00 -18.86
C ARG A 67 -4.83 12.29 -17.92
N PRO A 68 -5.11 12.59 -16.64
CA PRO A 68 -4.04 12.96 -15.71
C PRO A 68 -3.14 11.77 -15.40
N TYR A 69 -1.84 11.99 -15.36
CA TYR A 69 -0.89 11.09 -14.72
C TYR A 69 -1.00 11.19 -13.20
N LEU A 70 -0.58 10.13 -12.50
CA LEU A 70 -0.64 10.05 -11.05
C LEU A 70 0.32 11.05 -10.40
N ARG A 71 -0.15 11.75 -9.38
CA ARG A 71 0.64 12.67 -8.56
C ARG A 71 0.62 12.33 -7.07
N THR A 72 -0.43 11.64 -6.62
CA THR A 72 -0.61 11.25 -5.23
C THR A 72 -0.92 9.77 -5.13
N LEU A 73 -0.28 9.12 -4.16
CA LEU A 73 -0.53 7.75 -3.76
C LEU A 73 -0.99 7.73 -2.31
N VAL A 74 -2.19 7.19 -2.06
CA VAL A 74 -2.73 7.03 -0.70
C VAL A 74 -2.71 5.56 -0.33
N LEU A 75 -2.06 5.22 0.76
CA LEU A 75 -2.04 3.87 1.32
C LEU A 75 -3.03 3.80 2.48
N ARG A 76 -3.95 2.83 2.41
CA ARG A 76 -5.05 2.64 3.35
C ARG A 76 -5.10 1.20 3.85
N GLY A 77 -5.81 0.98 4.95
CA GLY A 77 -6.21 -0.35 5.41
C GLY A 77 -7.73 -0.47 5.45
N GLU A 78 -8.26 -1.60 5.02
CA GLU A 78 -9.66 -1.94 5.20
C GLU A 78 -9.94 -2.38 6.65
N GLY A 79 -11.11 -2.05 7.18
CA GLY A 79 -11.55 -2.48 8.50
C GLY A 79 -11.01 -1.63 9.64
N LYS A 80 -10.86 -2.26 10.82
CA LYS A 80 -10.57 -1.57 12.08
C LYS A 80 -9.13 -1.06 12.19
N HIS A 81 -8.19 -1.75 11.57
CA HIS A 81 -6.75 -1.51 11.73
C HIS A 81 -6.08 -1.29 10.38
N PHE A 82 -5.09 -0.42 10.38
CA PHE A 82 -4.28 -0.16 9.18
C PHE A 82 -3.47 -1.40 8.80
N CYS A 83 -2.58 -1.87 9.68
CA CYS A 83 -1.76 -3.04 9.46
C CYS A 83 -1.15 -3.53 10.77
N ALA A 84 -1.37 -4.79 11.12
CA ALA A 84 -0.84 -5.39 12.34
C ALA A 84 0.62 -5.85 12.23
N GLY A 85 1.26 -5.67 11.09
CA GLY A 85 2.66 -6.05 10.86
C GLY A 85 2.80 -7.35 10.07
N ALA A 86 3.86 -8.11 10.33
CA ALA A 86 4.09 -9.38 9.65
C ALA A 86 3.06 -10.44 10.09
N ASP A 87 2.61 -11.24 9.13
CA ASP A 87 1.75 -12.39 9.41
C ASP A 87 2.47 -13.41 10.30
N ILE A 88 1.77 -13.95 11.30
CA ILE A 88 2.34 -14.89 12.28
C ILE A 88 2.87 -16.16 11.59
N ASN A 89 2.20 -16.65 10.57
CA ASN A 89 2.66 -17.81 9.83
C ASN A 89 3.95 -17.49 9.07
N MET A 90 4.03 -16.32 8.44
CA MET A 90 5.25 -15.87 7.78
C MET A 90 6.43 -15.77 8.77
N MET A 91 6.19 -15.26 9.98
CA MET A 91 7.23 -15.20 11.02
C MET A 91 7.66 -16.59 11.52
N ARG A 92 6.71 -17.53 11.63
CA ARG A 92 7.00 -18.91 12.02
C ARG A 92 7.82 -19.61 10.95
N ASP A 93 7.44 -19.46 9.69
CA ASP A 93 8.12 -20.05 8.55
C ASP A 93 9.55 -19.51 8.41
N ALA A 94 9.76 -18.23 8.67
CA ALA A 94 11.08 -17.60 8.67
C ALA A 94 12.06 -18.28 9.67
N GLY A 95 11.56 -18.81 10.77
CA GLY A 95 12.37 -19.58 11.74
C GLY A 95 12.80 -20.96 11.23
N ALA A 96 12.10 -21.50 10.23
CA ALA A 96 12.38 -22.81 9.61
C ALA A 96 13.06 -22.66 8.23
N ASN A 97 13.14 -21.45 7.68
CA ASN A 97 13.72 -21.17 6.38
C ASN A 97 15.23 -21.36 6.34
N THR A 98 15.75 -21.67 5.17
CA THR A 98 17.18 -21.61 4.89
C THR A 98 17.70 -20.17 4.93
N PRO A 99 19.01 -19.94 5.06
CA PRO A 99 19.59 -18.61 4.94
C PRO A 99 19.28 -17.91 3.63
N GLU A 100 19.21 -18.64 2.53
CA GLU A 100 18.85 -18.15 1.19
C GLU A 100 17.41 -17.68 1.13
N GLU A 101 16.47 -18.43 1.70
CA GLU A 101 15.05 -18.06 1.78
C GLU A 101 14.85 -16.81 2.64
N ASN A 102 15.50 -16.72 3.79
CA ASN A 102 15.46 -15.54 4.64
C ASN A 102 16.06 -14.30 3.96
N ARG A 103 17.10 -14.49 3.16
CA ARG A 103 17.67 -13.41 2.34
C ARG A 103 16.68 -12.91 1.30
N ALA A 104 16.01 -13.83 0.59
CA ALA A 104 14.99 -13.48 -0.39
C ALA A 104 13.81 -12.72 0.25
N ASP A 105 13.40 -13.10 1.45
CA ASP A 105 12.36 -12.40 2.20
C ASP A 105 12.80 -10.99 2.60
N SER A 106 14.04 -10.83 3.03
CA SER A 106 14.61 -9.53 3.38
C SER A 106 14.72 -8.62 2.16
N GLU A 107 15.17 -9.14 1.02
CA GLU A 107 15.24 -8.40 -0.25
C GLU A 107 13.85 -7.97 -0.74
N ARG A 108 12.83 -8.79 -0.51
CA ARG A 108 11.44 -8.45 -0.84
C ARG A 108 10.91 -7.31 0.02
N LEU A 109 11.18 -7.33 1.32
CA LEU A 109 10.82 -6.23 2.22
C LEU A 109 11.57 -4.94 1.87
N ASP A 110 12.84 -5.05 1.54
CA ASP A 110 13.64 -3.90 1.07
C ASP A 110 13.03 -3.28 -0.19
N ARG A 111 12.66 -4.09 -1.18
CA ARG A 111 11.97 -3.61 -2.39
C ARG A 111 10.64 -2.91 -2.07
N LEU A 112 9.87 -3.43 -1.12
CA LEU A 112 8.61 -2.82 -0.71
C LEU A 112 8.83 -1.43 -0.10
N PHE A 113 9.68 -1.33 0.91
CA PHE A 113 9.90 -0.08 1.63
C PHE A 113 10.64 0.96 0.78
N ASN A 114 11.64 0.56 0.03
CA ASN A 114 12.33 1.45 -0.90
C ASN A 114 11.43 1.88 -2.06
N GLY A 115 10.58 0.99 -2.56
CA GLY A 115 9.60 1.32 -3.60
C GLY A 115 8.60 2.38 -3.15
N LEU A 116 8.20 2.35 -1.88
CA LEU A 116 7.33 3.36 -1.29
C LEU A 116 8.09 4.66 -0.99
N TRP A 117 9.27 4.56 -0.38
CA TRP A 117 10.12 5.71 -0.04
C TRP A 117 10.55 6.54 -1.27
N SER A 118 10.94 5.87 -2.34
CA SER A 118 11.39 6.49 -3.58
C SER A 118 10.29 6.69 -4.62
N HIS A 119 9.03 6.46 -4.22
CA HIS A 119 7.89 6.56 -5.15
C HIS A 119 7.80 7.98 -5.73
N PRO A 120 7.63 8.14 -7.06
CA PRO A 120 7.60 9.45 -7.70
C PRO A 120 6.34 10.27 -7.42
N CYS A 121 5.27 9.64 -6.89
CA CYS A 121 4.10 10.36 -6.39
C CYS A 121 4.31 10.84 -4.96
N PHE A 122 3.57 11.87 -4.56
CA PHE A 122 3.43 12.23 -3.15
C PHE A 122 2.66 11.12 -2.41
N THR A 123 3.31 10.47 -1.45
CA THR A 123 2.75 9.31 -0.74
C THR A 123 2.15 9.70 0.61
N VAL A 124 0.94 9.24 0.87
CA VAL A 124 0.17 9.52 2.10
C VAL A 124 -0.29 8.22 2.73
N GLY A 125 0.03 8.01 3.99
CA GLY A 125 -0.55 6.94 4.80
C GLY A 125 -1.82 7.42 5.51
N ALA A 126 -2.97 6.85 5.17
CA ALA A 126 -4.24 7.10 5.87
C ALA A 126 -4.46 6.01 6.93
N VAL A 127 -4.12 6.32 8.17
CA VAL A 127 -3.93 5.32 9.25
C VAL A 127 -5.10 5.35 10.23
N GLN A 128 -5.73 4.20 10.45
CA GLN A 128 -6.70 3.99 11.52
C GLN A 128 -6.25 2.80 12.38
N GLY A 129 -6.64 2.82 13.66
CA GLY A 129 -6.32 1.75 14.60
C GLY A 129 -4.83 1.52 14.75
N VAL A 130 -4.41 0.26 14.71
CA VAL A 130 -3.00 -0.08 14.90
C VAL A 130 -2.21 -0.09 13.59
N ALA A 131 -0.94 0.30 13.70
CA ALA A 131 0.10 0.12 12.71
C ALA A 131 1.37 -0.37 13.42
N LEU A 132 1.68 -1.65 13.31
CA LEU A 132 2.73 -2.31 14.06
C LEU A 132 3.80 -2.90 13.13
N GLY A 133 5.02 -3.01 13.59
CA GLY A 133 6.10 -3.65 12.86
C GLY A 133 6.21 -3.14 11.42
N GLY A 134 6.00 -4.03 10.44
CA GLY A 134 5.98 -3.67 9.02
C GLY A 134 4.90 -2.64 8.66
N GLY A 135 3.77 -2.59 9.38
CA GLY A 135 2.77 -1.54 9.23
C GLY A 135 3.30 -0.16 9.62
N ALA A 136 4.06 -0.06 10.69
CA ALA A 136 4.79 1.15 11.05
C ALA A 136 5.87 1.49 10.01
N GLY A 137 6.53 0.47 9.44
CA GLY A 137 7.48 0.64 8.34
C GLY A 137 6.84 1.27 7.10
N LEU A 138 5.65 0.83 6.71
CA LEU A 138 4.90 1.43 5.60
C LEU A 138 4.60 2.92 5.84
N ILE A 139 4.18 3.27 7.06
CA ILE A 139 3.92 4.67 7.42
C ILE A 139 5.19 5.51 7.38
N SER A 140 6.29 4.97 7.92
CA SER A 140 7.58 5.66 7.94
C SER A 140 8.17 5.88 6.55
N ALA A 141 7.85 5.01 5.60
CA ALA A 141 8.26 5.13 4.21
C ALA A 141 7.38 6.11 3.40
N ALA A 142 6.19 6.45 3.87
CA ALA A 142 5.35 7.47 3.27
C ALA A 142 5.88 8.88 3.58
N ILE A 143 5.73 9.83 2.65
CA ILE A 143 6.15 11.23 2.85
C ILE A 143 5.32 11.89 3.96
N MET A 144 4.04 11.54 4.04
CA MET A 144 3.12 12.07 5.04
C MET A 144 2.21 10.95 5.55
N TRP A 145 1.84 11.00 6.81
CA TRP A 145 0.78 10.16 7.35
C TRP A 145 -0.29 11.02 8.03
N TRP A 146 -1.54 10.55 7.99
CA TRP A 146 -2.66 11.23 8.61
C TRP A 146 -3.53 10.23 9.37
N PRO A 147 -3.78 10.47 10.67
CA PRO A 147 -4.68 9.63 11.44
C PRO A 147 -6.12 9.82 10.92
N GLN A 148 -6.77 8.74 10.53
CA GLN A 148 -8.19 8.77 10.24
C GLN A 148 -8.97 8.86 11.55
N ARG A 149 -9.72 9.94 11.73
CA ARG A 149 -10.69 10.02 12.81
C ARG A 149 -11.83 9.06 12.49
N THR A 150 -11.98 8.02 13.30
CA THR A 150 -13.25 7.30 13.36
C THR A 150 -14.25 8.25 14.01
N PHE A 151 -15.13 8.82 13.21
CA PHE A 151 -16.33 9.44 13.77
C PHE A 151 -17.18 8.29 14.30
N ALA A 152 -17.12 8.05 15.61
CA ALA A 152 -18.16 7.30 16.27
C ALA A 152 -19.45 8.12 16.08
N SER A 153 -20.36 7.61 15.24
CA SER A 153 -21.71 8.15 15.16
C SER A 153 -22.37 7.92 16.51
N HIS A 154 -22.33 8.92 17.38
CA HIS A 154 -23.22 8.99 18.52
C HIS A 154 -24.60 9.28 17.95
N SER A 155 -25.39 8.25 17.75
CA SER A 155 -26.83 8.42 17.67
C SER A 155 -27.29 8.90 19.04
N PRO A 156 -27.99 10.05 19.15
CA PRO A 156 -28.62 10.41 20.40
C PRO A 156 -29.64 9.31 20.72
N LYS A 157 -29.52 8.69 21.87
CA LYS A 157 -30.59 7.86 22.40
C LYS A 157 -31.73 8.81 22.67
N GLU A 158 -32.81 8.70 21.87
CA GLU A 158 -34.09 9.29 22.21
C GLU A 158 -34.59 8.66 23.52
N ASN A 159 -34.86 9.55 24.50
CA ASN A 159 -35.60 9.19 25.71
C ASN A 159 -37.08 9.17 25.42
#